data_027b5acca8ef9262a229211ac575cf63
#
_entry.id   027b5acca8ef9262a229211ac575cf63
#
_cell.length_a   1.000
_cell.length_b   1.000
_cell.length_c   1.000
_cell.angle_alpha   90.00
_cell.angle_beta   90.00
_cell.angle_gamma   90.00
#
_symmetry.space_group_name_H-M   'P 1'
#
loop_
_entity.id
_entity.type
_entity.pdbx_description
1 polymer ?
#
loop_
_entity_poly.entity_id
_entity_poly.type
_entity_poly.pdbx_seq_one_letter_code
_entity_poly.pdbx_strand_id
1 'polypeptide(L)'
;EIDRDLARGTIGQEEAARLRAEVGRRVIEADRARKAAETTAGPGRSGVLVAVILALVLAGGLAVYWGLGAPGYPDMALKPRLEALDAGIAARPSQEAELAKLGKSRDAALDARLAGELATVTDPDVLQEEFRVRFEAGETQAAVRVQERILALKGEDAGSSDHANMALALVVEAEGYVSPEAEAELRKSLQVDMGNELARYLVGEMFLQGGRYDQTFRFWRPLAEGGTPGSPWVASIRERIEQVAELAGIRYALPAAEGAGPSAEDMAAAGDMSPEDRQQMIEGMVAQLSDRLATEGGSVEDWNKLIRSLAVLERVPEAQAAYDKARAVFEGQAAELSFLKQAAVESGLKP
;
A
#
# COMPACT_ATOMS: atom_id res chain seq x y z
N GLU A 1 47.62 25.77 54.93
CA GLU A 1 48.86 26.53 54.62
C GLU A 1 49.49 27.01 55.96
N ILE A 2 48.77 27.74 56.84
CA ILE A 2 49.22 28.22 58.17
C ILE A 2 49.80 27.06 59.04
N ASP A 3 49.16 25.90 59.10
CA ASP A 3 49.63 24.74 59.87
C ASP A 3 50.88 24.11 59.24
N ARG A 4 51.05 24.22 57.92
CA ARG A 4 52.24 23.72 57.23
C ARG A 4 53.43 24.65 57.40
N ASP A 5 53.17 25.93 57.47
CA ASP A 5 54.21 26.97 57.69
C ASP A 5 54.64 26.98 59.13
N LEU A 6 53.74 26.74 60.08
CA LEU A 6 54.08 26.54 61.50
C LEU A 6 54.94 25.27 61.67
N ALA A 7 54.59 24.15 61.01
CA ALA A 7 55.36 22.91 61.08
C ALA A 7 56.75 23.01 60.42
N ARG A 8 56.94 23.95 59.49
CA ARG A 8 58.23 24.26 58.86
C ARG A 8 59.06 25.27 59.61
N GLY A 9 58.52 25.83 60.71
CA GLY A 9 59.22 26.82 61.52
C GLY A 9 59.36 28.21 60.84
N THR A 10 58.61 28.46 59.76
CA THR A 10 58.63 29.74 59.00
C THR A 10 57.81 30.84 59.69
N ILE A 11 56.85 30.44 60.54
CA ILE A 11 56.05 31.34 61.37
C ILE A 11 56.03 30.85 62.82
N GLY A 12 56.00 31.79 63.83
CA GLY A 12 55.89 31.47 65.24
C GLY A 12 54.47 31.06 65.65
N GLN A 13 54.34 30.39 66.81
CA GLN A 13 53.05 29.91 67.39
C GLN A 13 52.03 31.05 67.56
N GLU A 14 52.49 32.23 68.04
CA GLU A 14 51.64 33.41 68.20
C GLU A 14 51.16 33.98 66.88
N GLU A 15 52.02 33.99 65.88
CA GLU A 15 51.70 34.46 64.57
C GLU A 15 50.74 33.56 63.86
N ALA A 16 50.91 32.23 63.95
CA ALA A 16 49.96 31.23 63.43
C ALA A 16 48.59 31.37 64.13
N ALA A 17 48.53 31.63 65.41
CA ALA A 17 47.28 31.89 66.12
C ALA A 17 46.56 33.16 65.62
N ARG A 18 47.31 34.25 65.41
CA ARG A 18 46.75 35.48 64.79
C ARG A 18 46.24 35.30 63.39
N LEU A 19 46.98 34.61 62.57
CA LEU A 19 46.54 34.33 61.15
C LEU A 19 45.29 33.43 61.14
N ARG A 20 45.16 32.42 61.99
CA ARG A 20 43.94 31.62 62.09
C ARG A 20 42.74 32.46 62.55
N ALA A 21 42.93 33.33 63.56
CA ALA A 21 41.87 34.24 64.01
C ALA A 21 41.41 35.21 62.85
N GLU A 22 42.37 35.76 62.12
CA GLU A 22 42.08 36.67 61.03
C GLU A 22 41.37 35.96 59.87
N VAL A 23 41.83 34.78 59.45
CA VAL A 23 41.17 33.96 58.42
C VAL A 23 39.77 33.56 58.90
N GLY A 24 39.60 33.10 60.12
CA GLY A 24 38.30 32.78 60.69
C GLY A 24 37.34 33.96 60.71
N ARG A 25 37.81 35.15 61.05
CA ARG A 25 37.02 36.40 60.99
C ARG A 25 36.57 36.73 59.53
N ARG A 26 37.46 36.63 58.53
CA ARG A 26 37.16 36.90 57.16
C ARG A 26 36.15 35.88 56.60
N VAL A 27 36.25 34.59 56.98
CA VAL A 27 35.29 33.56 56.61
C VAL A 27 33.90 33.86 57.18
N ILE A 28 33.83 34.24 58.44
CA ILE A 28 32.56 34.62 59.09
C ILE A 28 31.94 35.88 58.43
N GLU A 29 32.77 36.88 58.11
CA GLU A 29 32.33 38.10 57.47
C GLU A 29 31.82 37.81 56.00
N ALA A 30 32.51 36.92 55.27
CA ALA A 30 32.09 36.51 53.96
C ALA A 30 30.77 35.69 54.00
N ASP A 31 30.60 34.79 54.99
CA ASP A 31 29.36 34.05 55.17
C ASP A 31 28.19 34.94 55.60
N ARG A 32 28.44 35.94 56.45
CA ARG A 32 27.44 36.95 56.81
C ARG A 32 27.05 37.83 55.62
N ALA A 33 28.03 38.24 54.80
CA ALA A 33 27.75 39.00 53.58
C ALA A 33 26.92 38.18 52.58
N ARG A 34 27.23 36.89 52.45
CA ARG A 34 26.46 35.98 51.60
C ARG A 34 25.02 35.80 52.11
N LYS A 35 24.84 35.54 53.39
CA LYS A 35 23.50 35.42 54.00
C LYS A 35 22.69 36.72 53.95
N ALA A 36 23.36 37.89 54.11
CA ALA A 36 22.70 39.17 53.93
C ALA A 36 22.27 39.43 52.47
N ALA A 37 23.06 38.97 51.48
CA ALA A 37 22.69 39.02 50.08
C ALA A 37 21.53 38.07 49.74
N GLU A 38 21.50 36.88 50.34
CA GLU A 38 20.40 35.90 50.17
C GLU A 38 19.07 36.40 50.83
N THR A 39 19.13 37.08 51.96
CA THR A 39 17.93 37.64 52.63
C THR A 39 17.37 38.90 51.98
N THR A 40 18.15 39.61 51.19
CA THR A 40 17.66 40.77 50.42
C THR A 40 17.08 40.40 49.06
N ALA A 41 17.17 39.14 48.64
CA ALA A 41 16.53 38.60 47.44
C ALA A 41 15.06 38.17 47.71
N GLY A 42 14.27 39.02 48.35
CA GLY A 42 12.82 38.94 48.22
C GLY A 42 12.42 39.18 46.75
N PRO A 43 11.23 38.81 46.32
CA PRO A 43 10.81 39.05 44.95
C PRO A 43 10.87 40.54 44.65
N GLY A 44 12.02 40.97 44.17
CA GLY A 44 12.26 42.37 43.82
C GLY A 44 11.21 42.78 42.77
N ARG A 45 10.92 44.07 42.66
CA ARG A 45 10.00 44.62 41.66
C ARG A 45 10.21 44.00 40.26
N SER A 46 11.43 43.57 39.93
CA SER A 46 11.75 42.85 38.70
C SER A 46 11.12 41.45 38.59
N GLY A 47 11.05 40.68 39.71
CA GLY A 47 10.42 39.35 39.73
C GLY A 47 8.91 39.43 39.55
N VAL A 48 8.28 40.43 40.18
CA VAL A 48 6.83 40.69 39.96
C VAL A 48 6.56 41.14 38.54
N LEU A 49 7.43 41.99 37.98
CA LEU A 49 7.26 42.47 36.58
C LEU A 49 7.42 41.33 35.56
N VAL A 50 8.38 40.41 35.77
CA VAL A 50 8.53 39.21 34.97
C VAL A 50 7.30 38.30 35.05
N ALA A 51 6.78 38.08 36.26
CA ALA A 51 5.57 37.28 36.47
C ALA A 51 4.35 37.89 35.81
N VAL A 52 4.19 39.22 35.84
CA VAL A 52 3.09 39.94 35.13
C VAL A 52 3.24 39.82 33.60
N ILE A 53 4.44 40.00 33.08
CA ILE A 53 4.69 39.85 31.64
C ILE A 53 4.37 38.41 31.18
N LEU A 54 4.82 37.40 31.96
CA LEU A 54 4.54 36.00 31.66
C LEU A 54 3.03 35.72 31.67
N ALA A 55 2.32 36.24 32.70
CA ALA A 55 0.87 36.12 32.81
C ALA A 55 0.14 36.77 31.61
N LEU A 56 0.61 37.94 31.16
CA LEU A 56 0.05 38.65 30.00
C LEU A 56 0.30 37.88 28.71
N VAL A 57 1.48 37.32 28.52
CA VAL A 57 1.81 36.47 27.36
C VAL A 57 0.95 35.21 27.33
N LEU A 58 0.76 34.55 28.48
CA LEU A 58 -0.09 33.37 28.60
C LEU A 58 -1.57 33.72 28.36
N ALA A 59 -2.06 34.79 28.96
CA ALA A 59 -3.43 35.26 28.76
C ALA A 59 -3.67 35.71 27.32
N GLY A 60 -2.71 36.43 26.71
CA GLY A 60 -2.76 36.81 25.31
C GLY A 60 -2.74 35.62 24.36
N GLY A 61 -1.87 34.64 24.62
CA GLY A 61 -1.84 33.38 23.87
C GLY A 61 -3.13 32.59 23.98
N LEU A 62 -3.72 32.53 25.19
CA LEU A 62 -5.00 31.88 25.42
C LEU A 62 -6.15 32.62 24.72
N ALA A 63 -6.14 33.95 24.74
CA ALA A 63 -7.16 34.76 24.03
C ALA A 63 -7.08 34.58 22.52
N VAL A 64 -5.87 34.54 21.95
CA VAL A 64 -5.66 34.24 20.53
C VAL A 64 -6.12 32.82 20.19
N TYR A 65 -5.80 31.84 21.05
CA TYR A 65 -6.30 30.47 20.88
C TYR A 65 -7.83 30.38 20.92
N TRP A 66 -8.49 31.13 21.83
CA TRP A 66 -9.96 31.18 21.90
C TRP A 66 -10.59 31.92 20.72
N GLY A 67 -9.94 32.93 20.19
CA GLY A 67 -10.48 33.76 19.09
C GLY A 67 -10.21 33.20 17.69
N LEU A 68 -9.04 32.58 17.48
CA LEU A 68 -8.61 32.04 16.18
C LEU A 68 -8.58 30.50 16.14
N GLY A 69 -8.52 29.85 17.30
CA GLY A 69 -8.57 28.40 17.42
C GLY A 69 -9.99 27.86 17.46
N ALA A 70 -10.10 26.55 17.60
CA ALA A 70 -11.37 25.84 17.74
C ALA A 70 -11.40 25.09 19.10
N PRO A 71 -11.50 25.78 20.26
CA PRO A 71 -11.38 25.16 21.59
C PRO A 71 -12.46 24.12 21.91
N GLY A 72 -13.52 24.03 21.09
CA GLY A 72 -14.57 23.01 21.20
C GLY A 72 -14.50 21.94 20.11
N TYR A 73 -13.44 21.95 19.28
CA TYR A 73 -13.32 20.94 18.23
C TYR A 73 -13.07 19.56 18.87
N PRO A 74 -13.84 18.53 18.49
CA PRO A 74 -13.66 17.20 19.06
C PRO A 74 -12.26 16.67 18.74
N ASP A 75 -11.68 15.93 19.68
CA ASP A 75 -10.42 15.23 19.46
C ASP A 75 -10.57 14.26 18.27
N MET A 76 -9.80 14.51 17.21
CA MET A 76 -9.79 13.70 15.99
C MET A 76 -8.82 12.52 16.12
N ALA A 77 -8.73 11.89 17.30
CA ALA A 77 -7.88 10.75 17.55
C ALA A 77 -8.08 9.65 16.48
N LEU A 78 -6.98 9.08 16.01
CA LEU A 78 -7.00 8.11 14.90
C LEU A 78 -7.88 6.89 15.20
N LYS A 79 -7.75 6.32 16.41
CA LYS A 79 -8.46 5.09 16.78
C LYS A 79 -9.99 5.23 16.72
N PRO A 80 -10.63 6.23 17.35
CA PRO A 80 -12.09 6.42 17.22
C PRO A 80 -12.56 6.65 15.78
N ARG A 81 -11.73 7.30 14.95
CA ARG A 81 -12.03 7.48 13.53
C ARG A 81 -12.05 6.16 12.77
N LEU A 82 -11.05 5.32 12.98
CA LEU A 82 -10.99 3.99 12.36
C LEU A 82 -12.16 3.11 12.83
N GLU A 83 -12.48 3.13 14.12
CA GLU A 83 -13.63 2.41 14.69
C GLU A 83 -14.96 2.88 14.06
N ALA A 84 -15.11 4.18 13.83
CA ALA A 84 -16.30 4.72 13.15
C ALA A 84 -16.39 4.28 11.69
N LEU A 85 -15.28 4.21 10.96
CA LEU A 85 -15.24 3.69 9.59
C LEU A 85 -15.56 2.19 9.56
N ASP A 86 -15.02 1.41 10.48
CA ASP A 86 -15.33 -0.02 10.60
C ASP A 86 -16.81 -0.26 10.93
N ALA A 87 -17.39 0.54 11.82
CA ALA A 87 -18.82 0.51 12.12
C ALA A 87 -19.65 0.88 10.88
N GLY A 88 -19.22 1.87 10.09
CA GLY A 88 -19.84 2.23 8.82
C GLY A 88 -19.81 1.08 7.80
N ILE A 89 -18.68 0.40 7.68
CA ILE A 89 -18.53 -0.79 6.83
C ILE A 89 -19.47 -1.91 7.30
N ALA A 90 -19.55 -2.15 8.61
CA ALA A 90 -20.42 -3.17 9.16
C ALA A 90 -21.93 -2.87 9.00
N ALA A 91 -22.29 -1.60 9.01
CA ALA A 91 -23.69 -1.13 8.87
C ALA A 91 -24.09 -0.81 7.42
N ARG A 92 -23.25 -1.15 6.43
CA ARG A 92 -23.54 -0.84 5.03
C ARG A 92 -24.76 -1.58 4.49
N PRO A 93 -25.47 -1.03 3.49
CA PRO A 93 -26.69 -1.62 2.93
C PRO A 93 -26.50 -3.05 2.42
N SER A 94 -27.55 -3.86 2.50
CA SER A 94 -27.59 -5.17 1.87
C SER A 94 -27.60 -5.05 0.34
N GLN A 95 -27.33 -6.15 -0.36
CA GLN A 95 -27.42 -6.26 -1.83
C GLN A 95 -28.77 -5.75 -2.35
N GLU A 96 -29.86 -6.22 -1.75
CA GLU A 96 -31.22 -5.85 -2.15
C GLU A 96 -31.48 -4.36 -1.93
N ALA A 97 -31.05 -3.81 -0.79
CA ALA A 97 -31.21 -2.39 -0.49
C ALA A 97 -30.43 -1.50 -1.48
N GLU A 98 -29.23 -1.94 -1.90
CA GLU A 98 -28.45 -1.20 -2.89
C GLU A 98 -29.04 -1.28 -4.29
N LEU A 99 -29.51 -2.47 -4.72
CA LEU A 99 -30.23 -2.60 -5.98
C LEU A 99 -31.48 -1.68 -6.01
N ALA A 100 -32.22 -1.60 -4.90
CA ALA A 100 -33.38 -0.71 -4.81
C ALA A 100 -33.00 0.78 -4.96
N LYS A 101 -31.87 1.22 -4.42
CA LYS A 101 -31.35 2.59 -4.62
C LYS A 101 -30.98 2.86 -6.08
N LEU A 102 -30.45 1.84 -6.78
CA LEU A 102 -30.15 1.92 -8.20
C LEU A 102 -31.39 1.85 -9.11
N GLY A 103 -32.59 1.76 -8.53
CA GLY A 103 -33.84 1.56 -9.27
C GLY A 103 -33.92 0.17 -9.91
N LYS A 104 -33.12 -0.78 -9.46
CA LYS A 104 -33.11 -2.17 -9.90
C LYS A 104 -33.89 -3.05 -8.91
N SER A 105 -34.56 -4.04 -9.41
CA SER A 105 -35.14 -5.11 -8.63
C SER A 105 -34.91 -6.44 -9.36
N ARG A 106 -34.66 -7.50 -8.61
CA ARG A 106 -34.60 -8.83 -9.24
C ARG A 106 -35.96 -9.21 -9.78
N ASP A 107 -35.96 -9.70 -11.03
CA ASP A 107 -37.16 -10.22 -11.67
C ASP A 107 -37.46 -11.63 -11.14
N ALA A 108 -38.49 -11.76 -10.33
CA ALA A 108 -38.92 -13.03 -9.75
C ALA A 108 -39.36 -14.05 -10.81
N ALA A 109 -39.91 -13.61 -11.94
CA ALA A 109 -40.30 -14.51 -13.03
C ALA A 109 -39.07 -15.07 -13.74
N LEU A 110 -38.05 -14.24 -13.96
CA LEU A 110 -36.76 -14.67 -14.48
C LEU A 110 -36.09 -15.66 -13.51
N ASP A 111 -36.09 -15.36 -12.22
CA ASP A 111 -35.52 -16.24 -11.18
C ASP A 111 -36.20 -17.61 -11.17
N ALA A 112 -37.52 -17.65 -11.20
CA ALA A 112 -38.28 -18.91 -11.22
C ALA A 112 -37.99 -19.73 -12.49
N ARG A 113 -37.89 -19.08 -13.65
CA ARG A 113 -37.54 -19.75 -14.91
C ARG A 113 -36.13 -20.33 -14.85
N LEU A 114 -35.14 -19.51 -14.45
CA LEU A 114 -33.74 -19.94 -14.34
C LEU A 114 -33.59 -21.08 -13.31
N ALA A 115 -34.27 -21.01 -12.18
CA ALA A 115 -34.25 -22.09 -11.20
C ALA A 115 -34.72 -23.42 -11.80
N GLY A 116 -35.77 -23.40 -12.65
CA GLY A 116 -36.25 -24.60 -13.36
C GLY A 116 -35.25 -25.10 -14.41
N GLU A 117 -34.70 -24.21 -15.23
CA GLU A 117 -33.71 -24.55 -16.23
C GLU A 117 -32.42 -25.14 -15.63
N LEU A 118 -31.86 -24.45 -14.63
CA LEU A 118 -30.62 -24.83 -13.97
C LEU A 118 -30.75 -26.08 -13.09
N ALA A 119 -31.96 -26.41 -12.58
CA ALA A 119 -32.18 -27.60 -11.75
C ALA A 119 -31.79 -28.91 -12.47
N THR A 120 -31.92 -28.94 -13.79
CA THR A 120 -31.61 -30.11 -14.63
C THR A 120 -30.12 -30.25 -14.97
N VAL A 121 -29.34 -29.16 -14.80
CA VAL A 121 -27.90 -29.17 -15.07
C VAL A 121 -27.16 -29.64 -13.83
N THR A 122 -26.41 -30.74 -13.99
CA THR A 122 -25.65 -31.40 -12.90
C THR A 122 -24.15 -31.34 -13.10
N ASP A 123 -23.70 -30.89 -14.27
CA ASP A 123 -22.27 -30.75 -14.61
C ASP A 123 -21.79 -29.34 -14.25
N PRO A 124 -20.86 -29.20 -13.30
CA PRO A 124 -20.32 -27.89 -12.91
C PRO A 124 -19.58 -27.18 -14.06
N ASP A 125 -18.94 -27.90 -14.97
CA ASP A 125 -18.17 -27.30 -16.07
C ASP A 125 -19.10 -26.65 -17.09
N VAL A 126 -20.25 -27.26 -17.35
CA VAL A 126 -21.31 -26.67 -18.18
C VAL A 126 -21.85 -25.38 -17.56
N LEU A 127 -22.03 -25.38 -16.24
CA LEU A 127 -22.50 -24.18 -15.54
C LEU A 127 -21.43 -23.08 -15.48
N GLN A 128 -20.15 -23.43 -15.40
CA GLN A 128 -19.08 -22.42 -15.47
C GLN A 128 -19.04 -21.70 -16.81
N GLU A 129 -19.24 -22.45 -17.91
CA GLU A 129 -19.35 -21.84 -19.24
C GLU A 129 -20.62 -20.98 -19.37
N GLU A 130 -21.74 -21.46 -18.86
CA GLU A 130 -22.98 -20.68 -18.82
C GLU A 130 -22.83 -19.39 -18.00
N PHE A 131 -22.15 -19.46 -16.85
CA PHE A 131 -21.81 -18.28 -16.03
C PHE A 131 -21.01 -17.27 -16.85
N ARG A 132 -19.94 -17.72 -17.52
CA ARG A 132 -19.08 -16.87 -18.32
C ARG A 132 -19.89 -16.17 -19.43
N VAL A 133 -20.69 -16.90 -20.16
CA VAL A 133 -21.51 -16.37 -21.28
C VAL A 133 -22.48 -15.29 -20.78
N ARG A 134 -23.21 -15.57 -19.69
CA ARG A 134 -24.18 -14.60 -19.15
C ARG A 134 -23.51 -13.39 -18.53
N PHE A 135 -22.38 -13.60 -17.86
CA PHE A 135 -21.60 -12.52 -17.26
C PHE A 135 -21.05 -11.58 -18.33
N GLU A 136 -20.46 -12.11 -19.39
CA GLU A 136 -19.97 -11.33 -20.54
C GLU A 136 -21.10 -10.61 -21.30
N ALA A 137 -22.28 -11.20 -21.36
CA ALA A 137 -23.47 -10.58 -21.93
C ALA A 137 -24.08 -9.47 -21.05
N GLY A 138 -23.60 -9.28 -19.82
CA GLY A 138 -24.15 -8.31 -18.86
C GLY A 138 -25.47 -8.75 -18.23
N GLU A 139 -25.84 -10.02 -18.35
CA GLU A 139 -27.03 -10.62 -17.74
C GLU A 139 -26.77 -10.92 -16.24
N THR A 140 -26.55 -9.87 -15.45
CA THR A 140 -25.99 -9.97 -14.10
C THR A 140 -26.84 -10.82 -13.16
N GLN A 141 -28.18 -10.65 -13.16
CA GLN A 141 -29.09 -11.46 -12.35
C GLN A 141 -29.01 -12.95 -12.72
N ALA A 142 -28.94 -13.25 -14.01
CA ALA A 142 -28.82 -14.62 -14.48
C ALA A 142 -27.46 -15.23 -14.11
N ALA A 143 -26.37 -14.48 -14.24
CA ALA A 143 -25.04 -14.91 -13.82
C ALA A 143 -25.00 -15.24 -12.33
N VAL A 144 -25.60 -14.42 -11.45
CA VAL A 144 -25.73 -14.70 -10.02
C VAL A 144 -26.45 -16.05 -9.80
N ARG A 145 -27.56 -16.32 -10.50
CA ARG A 145 -28.30 -17.57 -10.35
C ARG A 145 -27.52 -18.81 -10.81
N VAL A 146 -26.76 -18.67 -11.91
CA VAL A 146 -25.88 -19.75 -12.36
C VAL A 146 -24.79 -20.03 -11.30
N GLN A 147 -24.17 -18.99 -10.75
CA GLN A 147 -23.13 -19.17 -9.75
C GLN A 147 -23.70 -19.74 -8.42
N GLU A 148 -24.89 -19.34 -8.02
CA GLU A 148 -25.61 -19.97 -6.90
C GLU A 148 -25.80 -21.49 -7.14
N ARG A 149 -26.14 -21.87 -8.37
CA ARG A 149 -26.29 -23.29 -8.71
C ARG A 149 -24.96 -24.05 -8.66
N ILE A 150 -23.86 -23.45 -9.14
CA ILE A 150 -22.51 -24.04 -9.03
C ILE A 150 -22.18 -24.30 -7.57
N LEU A 151 -22.36 -23.30 -6.69
CA LEU A 151 -22.08 -23.42 -5.27
C LEU A 151 -22.96 -24.49 -4.62
N ALA A 152 -24.25 -24.56 -4.99
CA ALA A 152 -25.15 -25.57 -4.47
C ALA A 152 -24.78 -27.00 -4.90
N LEU A 153 -24.25 -27.20 -6.11
CA LEU A 153 -23.80 -28.51 -6.60
C LEU A 153 -22.50 -28.94 -5.95
N LYS A 154 -21.54 -28.04 -5.81
CA LYS A 154 -20.23 -28.33 -5.23
C LYS A 154 -20.29 -28.45 -3.70
N GLY A 155 -21.22 -27.74 -3.05
CA GLY A 155 -21.35 -27.76 -1.59
C GLY A 155 -20.04 -27.41 -0.88
N GLU A 156 -19.52 -28.31 -0.07
CA GLU A 156 -18.26 -28.16 0.68
C GLU A 156 -17.02 -28.24 -0.24
N ASP A 157 -17.16 -28.79 -1.44
CA ASP A 157 -16.07 -28.87 -2.43
C ASP A 157 -15.97 -27.61 -3.30
N ALA A 158 -16.76 -26.56 -3.01
CA ALA A 158 -16.68 -25.29 -3.71
C ALA A 158 -15.30 -24.64 -3.48
N GLY A 159 -14.61 -24.35 -4.57
CA GLY A 159 -13.27 -23.77 -4.54
C GLY A 159 -13.27 -22.27 -4.26
N SER A 160 -12.08 -21.74 -3.99
CA SER A 160 -11.88 -20.30 -3.78
C SER A 160 -12.40 -19.46 -4.94
N SER A 161 -12.14 -19.89 -6.17
CA SER A 161 -12.62 -19.19 -7.38
C SER A 161 -14.14 -19.19 -7.51
N ASP A 162 -14.82 -20.26 -7.08
CA ASP A 162 -16.28 -20.33 -7.13
C ASP A 162 -16.92 -19.25 -6.24
N HIS A 163 -16.39 -19.09 -5.02
CA HIS A 163 -16.83 -18.04 -4.09
C HIS A 163 -16.43 -16.64 -4.57
N ALA A 164 -15.22 -16.46 -5.13
CA ALA A 164 -14.79 -15.18 -5.68
C ALA A 164 -15.67 -14.74 -6.87
N ASN A 165 -16.05 -15.68 -7.75
CA ASN A 165 -16.93 -15.40 -8.89
C ASN A 165 -18.35 -15.05 -8.42
N MET A 166 -18.84 -15.68 -7.35
CA MET A 166 -20.13 -15.30 -6.74
C MET A 166 -20.09 -13.86 -6.22
N ALA A 167 -19.03 -13.51 -5.50
CA ALA A 167 -18.86 -12.15 -5.02
C ALA A 167 -18.76 -11.14 -6.18
N LEU A 168 -17.99 -11.47 -7.22
CA LEU A 168 -17.86 -10.62 -8.41
C LEU A 168 -19.22 -10.40 -9.09
N ALA A 169 -20.03 -11.45 -9.26
CA ALA A 169 -21.35 -11.34 -9.85
C ALA A 169 -22.28 -10.41 -9.06
N LEU A 170 -22.27 -10.50 -7.72
CA LEU A 170 -23.00 -9.60 -6.83
C LEU A 170 -22.50 -8.15 -6.96
N VAL A 171 -21.20 -7.95 -6.98
CA VAL A 171 -20.58 -6.62 -7.13
C VAL A 171 -20.95 -5.98 -8.45
N VAL A 172 -20.90 -6.74 -9.56
CA VAL A 172 -21.27 -6.23 -10.89
C VAL A 172 -22.77 -5.96 -10.97
N GLU A 173 -23.64 -6.80 -10.39
CA GLU A 173 -25.09 -6.57 -10.31
C GLU A 173 -25.40 -5.24 -9.60
N ALA A 174 -24.63 -4.89 -8.57
CA ALA A 174 -24.75 -3.66 -7.78
C ALA A 174 -23.83 -2.51 -8.28
N GLU A 175 -23.43 -2.53 -9.57
CA GLU A 175 -22.63 -1.47 -10.21
C GLU A 175 -21.32 -1.13 -9.49
N GLY A 176 -20.65 -2.15 -8.94
CA GLY A 176 -19.37 -2.02 -8.27
C GLY A 176 -19.44 -1.96 -6.73
N TYR A 177 -20.63 -1.90 -6.16
CA TYR A 177 -20.79 -1.90 -4.71
C TYR A 177 -20.53 -3.29 -4.10
N VAL A 178 -19.68 -3.33 -3.07
CA VAL A 178 -19.39 -4.57 -2.34
C VAL A 178 -20.33 -4.70 -1.14
N SER A 179 -21.40 -5.46 -1.31
CA SER A 179 -22.43 -5.71 -0.28
C SER A 179 -21.94 -6.64 0.85
N PRO A 180 -22.64 -6.71 1.99
CA PRO A 180 -22.39 -7.72 3.03
C PRO A 180 -22.47 -9.15 2.51
N GLU A 181 -23.37 -9.41 1.55
CA GLU A 181 -23.53 -10.73 0.90
C GLU A 181 -22.29 -11.06 0.05
N ALA A 182 -21.81 -10.12 -0.73
CA ALA A 182 -20.54 -10.26 -1.48
C ALA A 182 -19.35 -10.48 -0.54
N GLU A 183 -19.26 -9.73 0.57
CA GLU A 183 -18.22 -9.93 1.58
C GLU A 183 -18.25 -11.34 2.18
N ALA A 184 -19.43 -11.89 2.44
CA ALA A 184 -19.56 -13.25 2.97
C ALA A 184 -18.94 -14.28 2.02
N GLU A 185 -19.13 -14.13 0.72
CA GLU A 185 -18.52 -15.00 -0.28
C GLU A 185 -17.00 -14.75 -0.41
N LEU A 186 -16.56 -13.49 -0.37
CA LEU A 186 -15.12 -13.16 -0.35
C LEU A 186 -14.40 -13.79 0.85
N ARG A 187 -15.05 -13.79 2.00
CA ARG A 187 -14.50 -14.42 3.20
C ARG A 187 -14.34 -15.93 3.02
N LYS A 188 -15.32 -16.63 2.43
CA LYS A 188 -15.21 -18.05 2.11
C LYS A 188 -14.10 -18.30 1.09
N SER A 189 -14.02 -17.51 0.02
CA SER A 189 -12.95 -17.58 -0.97
C SER A 189 -11.58 -17.52 -0.30
N LEU A 190 -11.34 -16.51 0.54
CA LEU A 190 -10.05 -16.32 1.23
C LEU A 190 -9.79 -17.34 2.35
N GLN A 191 -10.82 -18.03 2.87
CA GLN A 191 -10.64 -19.16 3.78
C GLN A 191 -10.12 -20.40 3.06
N VAL A 192 -10.55 -20.62 1.82
CA VAL A 192 -10.07 -21.72 0.97
C VAL A 192 -8.68 -21.40 0.40
N ASP A 193 -8.50 -20.21 -0.13
CA ASP A 193 -7.21 -19.73 -0.68
C ASP A 193 -7.00 -18.25 -0.36
N MET A 194 -6.11 -17.97 0.58
CA MET A 194 -5.73 -16.61 0.94
C MET A 194 -5.00 -15.86 -0.19
N GLY A 195 -4.51 -16.58 -1.20
CA GLY A 195 -3.81 -16.03 -2.36
C GLY A 195 -4.75 -15.58 -3.48
N ASN A 196 -6.05 -15.89 -3.43
CA ASN A 196 -6.98 -15.56 -4.51
C ASN A 196 -6.97 -14.06 -4.82
N GLU A 197 -6.45 -13.71 -5.99
CA GLU A 197 -6.22 -12.31 -6.40
C GLU A 197 -7.53 -11.54 -6.54
N LEU A 198 -8.55 -12.16 -7.16
CA LEU A 198 -9.85 -11.53 -7.36
C LEU A 198 -10.53 -11.23 -6.02
N ALA A 199 -10.50 -12.18 -5.10
CA ALA A 199 -11.07 -11.97 -3.76
C ALA A 199 -10.33 -10.86 -3.00
N ARG A 200 -9.00 -10.83 -3.08
CA ARG A 200 -8.19 -9.76 -2.46
C ARG A 200 -8.46 -8.39 -3.07
N TYR A 201 -8.61 -8.33 -4.39
CA TYR A 201 -8.98 -7.10 -5.09
C TYR A 201 -10.33 -6.57 -4.58
N LEU A 202 -11.37 -7.41 -4.56
CA LEU A 202 -12.71 -7.01 -4.15
C LEU A 202 -12.81 -6.66 -2.66
N VAL A 203 -12.05 -7.33 -1.78
CA VAL A 203 -11.92 -6.91 -0.37
C VAL A 203 -11.26 -5.54 -0.26
N GLY A 204 -10.25 -5.28 -1.08
CA GLY A 204 -9.65 -3.96 -1.17
C GLY A 204 -10.64 -2.88 -1.62
N GLU A 205 -11.50 -3.17 -2.62
CA GLU A 205 -12.58 -2.28 -3.06
C GLU A 205 -13.59 -2.01 -1.94
N MET A 206 -13.97 -3.03 -1.17
CA MET A 206 -14.85 -2.88 0.00
C MET A 206 -14.29 -1.86 1.00
N PHE A 207 -13.00 -2.00 1.35
CA PHE A 207 -12.34 -1.08 2.27
C PHE A 207 -12.17 0.31 1.67
N LEU A 208 -11.93 0.42 0.35
CA LEU A 208 -11.87 1.69 -0.36
C LEU A 208 -13.20 2.44 -0.26
N GLN A 209 -14.31 1.76 -0.51
CA GLN A 209 -15.67 2.30 -0.38
C GLN A 209 -15.97 2.75 1.05
N GLY A 210 -15.45 2.03 2.04
CA GLY A 210 -15.58 2.36 3.46
C GLY A 210 -14.59 3.41 3.99
N GLY A 211 -13.69 3.94 3.13
CA GLY A 211 -12.69 4.94 3.55
C GLY A 211 -11.52 4.37 4.39
N ARG A 212 -11.39 3.04 4.47
CA ARG A 212 -10.28 2.34 5.15
C ARG A 212 -9.14 2.14 4.16
N TYR A 213 -8.53 3.25 3.72
CA TYR A 213 -7.43 3.26 2.76
C TYR A 213 -6.21 2.46 3.24
N ASP A 214 -5.97 2.39 4.56
CA ASP A 214 -4.95 1.56 5.18
C ASP A 214 -5.16 0.08 4.91
N GLN A 215 -6.41 -0.40 5.00
CA GLN A 215 -6.76 -1.78 4.68
C GLN A 215 -6.76 -2.03 3.15
N THR A 216 -7.28 -1.09 2.36
CA THR A 216 -7.20 -1.15 0.90
C THR A 216 -5.75 -1.35 0.46
N PHE A 217 -4.83 -0.51 0.93
CA PHE A 217 -3.42 -0.62 0.62
C PHE A 217 -2.82 -1.98 1.02
N ARG A 218 -3.18 -2.49 2.19
CA ARG A 218 -2.71 -3.79 2.69
C ARG A 218 -3.11 -4.94 1.76
N PHE A 219 -4.33 -4.91 1.21
CA PHE A 219 -4.82 -5.95 0.29
C PHE A 219 -4.27 -5.79 -1.12
N TRP A 220 -4.15 -4.54 -1.59
CA TRP A 220 -3.78 -4.26 -2.97
C TRP A 220 -2.29 -4.25 -3.24
N ARG A 221 -1.46 -3.85 -2.27
CA ARG A 221 -0.02 -3.77 -2.47
C ARG A 221 0.60 -5.06 -3.01
N PRO A 222 0.34 -6.25 -2.44
CA PRO A 222 0.90 -7.49 -2.98
C PRO A 222 0.45 -7.81 -4.40
N LEU A 223 -0.77 -7.39 -4.78
CA LEU A 223 -1.29 -7.54 -6.14
C LEU A 223 -0.63 -6.55 -7.11
N ALA A 224 -0.37 -5.32 -6.66
CA ALA A 224 0.33 -4.32 -7.45
C ALA A 224 1.78 -4.70 -7.76
N GLU A 225 2.45 -5.34 -6.79
CA GLU A 225 3.87 -5.71 -6.85
C GLU A 225 4.12 -7.07 -7.52
N GLY A 226 3.23 -8.04 -7.36
CA GLY A 226 3.45 -9.42 -7.81
C GLY A 226 2.20 -10.14 -8.30
N GLY A 227 1.12 -9.42 -8.64
CA GLY A 227 -0.08 -10.03 -9.20
C GLY A 227 0.11 -10.50 -10.64
N THR A 228 -0.79 -11.37 -11.09
CA THR A 228 -0.73 -11.98 -12.42
C THR A 228 -0.76 -10.91 -13.53
N PRO A 229 0.28 -10.84 -14.37
CA PRO A 229 0.33 -9.89 -15.47
C PRO A 229 -0.88 -10.01 -16.41
N GLY A 230 -1.42 -8.86 -16.82
CA GLY A 230 -2.58 -8.82 -17.71
C GLY A 230 -3.94 -8.98 -17.02
N SER A 231 -3.99 -9.28 -15.74
CA SER A 231 -5.24 -9.28 -14.97
C SER A 231 -5.84 -7.89 -14.91
N PRO A 232 -7.13 -7.69 -15.24
CA PRO A 232 -7.75 -6.36 -15.28
C PRO A 232 -7.75 -5.67 -13.91
N TRP A 233 -7.86 -6.41 -12.81
CA TRP A 233 -7.78 -5.87 -11.46
C TRP A 233 -6.37 -5.39 -11.10
N VAL A 234 -5.31 -6.08 -11.55
CA VAL A 234 -3.92 -5.66 -11.31
C VAL A 234 -3.65 -4.32 -11.98
N ALA A 235 -4.08 -4.14 -13.23
CA ALA A 235 -3.98 -2.86 -13.95
C ALA A 235 -4.72 -1.74 -13.19
N SER A 236 -5.97 -1.98 -12.80
CA SER A 236 -6.78 -1.02 -12.03
C SER A 236 -6.16 -0.66 -10.68
N ILE A 237 -5.57 -1.63 -9.97
CA ILE A 237 -4.86 -1.37 -8.71
C ILE A 237 -3.65 -0.48 -8.96
N ARG A 238 -2.81 -0.81 -9.95
CA ARG A 238 -1.56 -0.07 -10.24
C ARG A 238 -1.81 1.40 -10.57
N GLU A 239 -2.93 1.71 -11.20
CA GLU A 239 -3.34 3.10 -11.49
C GLU A 239 -3.72 3.89 -10.23
N ARG A 240 -4.19 3.22 -9.18
CA ARG A 240 -4.79 3.88 -7.99
C ARG A 240 -4.00 3.73 -6.71
N ILE A 241 -3.05 2.79 -6.63
CA ILE A 241 -2.43 2.39 -5.36
C ILE A 241 -1.59 3.50 -4.71
N GLU A 242 -0.93 4.34 -5.49
CA GLU A 242 -0.16 5.46 -4.94
C GLU A 242 -1.06 6.50 -4.29
N GLN A 243 -2.19 6.81 -4.91
CA GLN A 243 -3.21 7.68 -4.32
C GLN A 243 -3.82 7.05 -3.05
N VAL A 244 -4.09 5.75 -3.06
CA VAL A 244 -4.57 5.02 -1.87
C VAL A 244 -3.53 5.07 -0.75
N ALA A 245 -2.25 4.91 -1.06
CA ALA A 245 -1.17 5.03 -0.09
C ALA A 245 -1.10 6.45 0.51
N GLU A 246 -1.21 7.49 -0.31
CA GLU A 246 -1.24 8.88 0.14
C GLU A 246 -2.42 9.12 1.11
N LEU A 247 -3.63 8.69 0.75
CA LEU A 247 -4.82 8.79 1.60
C LEU A 247 -4.71 7.99 2.91
N ALA A 248 -3.94 6.89 2.88
CA ALA A 248 -3.60 6.10 4.06
C ALA A 248 -2.47 6.71 4.91
N GLY A 249 -1.84 7.79 4.46
CA GLY A 249 -0.67 8.40 5.10
C GLY A 249 0.61 7.56 4.96
N ILE A 250 0.69 6.70 3.96
CA ILE A 250 1.81 5.80 3.68
C ILE A 250 2.65 6.39 2.54
N ARG A 251 3.95 6.51 2.77
CA ARG A 251 4.88 6.85 1.67
C ARG A 251 5.13 5.59 0.84
N TYR A 252 4.67 5.60 -0.38
CA TYR A 252 4.80 4.48 -1.29
C TYR A 252 5.00 4.99 -2.72
N ALA A 253 5.90 4.35 -3.43
CA ALA A 253 6.05 4.48 -4.87
C ALA A 253 5.94 3.09 -5.47
N LEU A 254 5.11 2.95 -6.49
CA LEU A 254 4.88 1.67 -7.13
C LEU A 254 6.17 1.23 -7.86
N PRO A 255 6.73 0.06 -7.54
CA PRO A 255 7.86 -0.46 -8.28
C PRO A 255 7.52 -0.56 -9.77
N ALA A 256 8.49 -0.25 -10.62
CA ALA A 256 8.33 -0.52 -12.04
C ALA A 256 7.97 -2.00 -12.22
N ALA A 257 7.00 -2.28 -13.09
CA ALA A 257 6.65 -3.69 -13.37
C ALA A 257 7.90 -4.41 -13.89
N GLU A 258 8.24 -5.54 -13.30
CA GLU A 258 9.31 -6.38 -13.82
C GLU A 258 8.94 -6.74 -15.27
N GLY A 259 9.80 -6.39 -16.22
CA GLY A 259 9.53 -6.52 -17.66
C GLY A 259 8.72 -5.38 -18.28
N ALA A 260 8.32 -4.34 -17.53
CA ALA A 260 7.86 -3.10 -18.15
C ALA A 260 9.01 -2.50 -18.95
N GLY A 261 8.72 -2.11 -20.19
CA GLY A 261 9.66 -1.29 -20.98
C GLY A 261 9.94 0.05 -20.32
N PRO A 262 10.75 0.91 -20.94
CA PRO A 262 11.10 2.22 -20.39
C PRO A 262 9.84 2.99 -19.95
N SER A 263 9.93 3.66 -18.79
CA SER A 263 8.85 4.52 -18.30
C SER A 263 8.61 5.71 -19.27
N ALA A 264 7.50 6.41 -19.12
CA ALA A 264 7.24 7.63 -19.88
C ALA A 264 8.34 8.69 -19.64
N GLU A 265 8.91 8.75 -18.43
CA GLU A 265 10.06 9.60 -18.11
C GLU A 265 11.35 9.14 -18.81
N ASP A 266 11.61 7.83 -18.82
CA ASP A 266 12.75 7.26 -19.55
C ASP A 266 12.63 7.51 -21.06
N MET A 267 11.41 7.40 -21.63
CA MET A 267 11.16 7.71 -23.02
C MET A 267 11.32 9.20 -23.33
N ALA A 268 10.90 10.10 -22.42
CA ALA A 268 11.11 11.53 -22.56
C ALA A 268 12.61 11.87 -22.46
N ALA A 269 13.30 11.32 -21.47
CA ALA A 269 14.75 11.48 -21.31
C ALA A 269 15.52 10.93 -22.53
N ALA A 270 15.09 9.79 -23.08
CA ALA A 270 15.66 9.23 -24.31
C ALA A 270 15.38 10.09 -25.53
N GLY A 271 14.31 10.91 -25.53
CA GLY A 271 14.01 11.88 -26.56
C GLY A 271 15.05 12.98 -26.67
N ASP A 272 15.62 13.41 -25.54
CA ASP A 272 16.63 14.48 -25.45
C ASP A 272 18.07 13.95 -25.61
N MET A 273 18.28 12.63 -25.66
CA MET A 273 19.61 12.01 -25.82
C MET A 273 20.10 12.07 -27.28
N SER A 274 21.43 12.06 -27.45
CA SER A 274 22.03 11.84 -28.76
C SER A 274 21.63 10.46 -29.32
N PRO A 275 21.63 10.26 -30.64
CA PRO A 275 21.35 8.95 -31.24
C PRO A 275 22.28 7.85 -30.71
N GLU A 276 23.56 8.16 -30.49
CA GLU A 276 24.59 7.26 -30.00
C GLU A 276 24.32 6.86 -28.53
N ASP A 277 24.02 7.82 -27.67
CA ASP A 277 23.73 7.56 -26.26
C ASP A 277 22.42 6.75 -26.10
N ARG A 278 21.43 7.04 -26.94
CA ARG A 278 20.17 6.27 -26.97
C ARG A 278 20.41 4.84 -27.37
N GLN A 279 21.23 4.59 -28.37
CA GLN A 279 21.59 3.26 -28.80
C GLN A 279 22.32 2.47 -27.71
N GLN A 280 23.29 3.08 -27.04
CA GLN A 280 23.99 2.46 -25.89
C GLN A 280 23.04 2.10 -24.76
N MET A 281 22.07 2.98 -24.45
CA MET A 281 21.05 2.71 -23.44
C MET A 281 20.19 1.51 -23.81
N ILE A 282 19.73 1.42 -25.07
CA ILE A 282 18.93 0.30 -25.56
C ILE A 282 19.74 -1.01 -25.53
N GLU A 283 21.01 -0.99 -25.94
CA GLU A 283 21.89 -2.13 -25.87
C GLU A 283 22.11 -2.62 -24.43
N GLY A 284 22.25 -1.69 -23.48
CA GLY A 284 22.35 -2.00 -22.04
C GLY A 284 21.10 -2.68 -21.49
N MET A 285 19.92 -2.16 -21.85
CA MET A 285 18.65 -2.77 -21.42
C MET A 285 18.44 -4.16 -22.00
N VAL A 286 18.78 -4.36 -23.26
CA VAL A 286 18.67 -5.68 -23.94
C VAL A 286 19.67 -6.68 -23.32
N ALA A 287 20.89 -6.26 -23.00
CA ALA A 287 21.87 -7.09 -22.31
C ALA A 287 21.37 -7.51 -20.91
N GLN A 288 20.85 -6.56 -20.13
CA GLN A 288 20.28 -6.85 -18.80
C GLN A 288 19.11 -7.83 -18.87
N LEU A 289 18.19 -7.66 -19.84
CA LEU A 289 17.08 -8.58 -20.05
C LEU A 289 17.59 -9.98 -20.43
N SER A 290 18.58 -10.05 -21.30
CA SER A 290 19.21 -11.32 -21.72
C SER A 290 19.84 -12.06 -20.53
N ASP A 291 20.61 -11.35 -19.69
CA ASP A 291 21.26 -11.94 -18.51
C ASP A 291 20.24 -12.42 -17.48
N ARG A 292 19.18 -11.65 -17.23
CA ARG A 292 18.10 -12.05 -16.34
C ARG A 292 17.42 -13.32 -16.83
N LEU A 293 17.01 -13.37 -18.10
CA LEU A 293 16.34 -14.53 -18.68
C LEU A 293 17.24 -15.76 -18.73
N ALA A 294 18.55 -15.57 -18.83
CA ALA A 294 19.51 -16.66 -18.80
C ALA A 294 19.73 -17.27 -17.41
N THR A 295 19.58 -16.46 -16.34
CA THR A 295 19.86 -16.86 -14.94
C THR A 295 18.61 -17.22 -14.16
N GLU A 296 17.52 -16.47 -14.33
CA GLU A 296 16.30 -16.58 -13.52
C GLU A 296 15.12 -17.15 -14.32
N GLY A 297 15.26 -17.21 -15.65
CA GLY A 297 14.12 -17.51 -16.52
C GLY A 297 13.20 -16.30 -16.70
N GLY A 298 11.99 -16.53 -17.22
CA GLY A 298 11.00 -15.48 -17.40
C GLY A 298 9.78 -15.97 -18.16
N SER A 299 8.79 -15.08 -18.33
CA SER A 299 7.57 -15.37 -19.05
C SER A 299 7.82 -15.49 -20.57
N VAL A 300 6.87 -16.09 -21.29
CA VAL A 300 6.96 -16.21 -22.77
C VAL A 300 6.98 -14.81 -23.42
N GLU A 301 6.35 -13.82 -22.80
CA GLU A 301 6.33 -12.43 -23.22
C GLU A 301 7.71 -11.79 -23.08
N ASP A 302 8.45 -12.07 -22.01
CA ASP A 302 9.81 -11.56 -21.80
C ASP A 302 10.78 -12.11 -22.84
N TRP A 303 10.69 -13.41 -23.13
CA TRP A 303 11.46 -14.03 -24.21
C TRP A 303 11.11 -13.44 -25.57
N ASN A 304 9.81 -13.18 -25.85
CA ASN A 304 9.37 -12.52 -27.07
C ASN A 304 9.95 -11.10 -27.18
N LYS A 305 9.93 -10.31 -26.07
CA LYS A 305 10.53 -8.97 -26.04
C LYS A 305 12.03 -9.04 -26.37
N LEU A 306 12.79 -9.96 -25.75
CA LEU A 306 14.20 -10.13 -26.02
C LEU A 306 14.46 -10.46 -27.50
N ILE A 307 13.73 -11.42 -28.07
CA ILE A 307 13.88 -11.85 -29.46
C ILE A 307 13.63 -10.67 -30.41
N ARG A 308 12.53 -9.93 -30.22
CA ARG A 308 12.19 -8.76 -31.05
C ARG A 308 13.18 -7.62 -30.89
N SER A 309 13.63 -7.34 -29.66
CA SER A 309 14.61 -6.28 -29.41
C SER A 309 15.96 -6.58 -30.07
N LEU A 310 16.44 -7.82 -29.98
CA LEU A 310 17.65 -8.24 -30.66
C LEU A 310 17.53 -8.21 -32.19
N ALA A 311 16.36 -8.55 -32.73
CA ALA A 311 16.10 -8.46 -34.17
C ALA A 311 16.08 -7.00 -34.65
N VAL A 312 15.46 -6.07 -33.90
CA VAL A 312 15.46 -4.63 -34.22
C VAL A 312 16.87 -4.04 -34.17
N LEU A 313 17.73 -4.52 -33.27
CA LEU A 313 19.15 -4.15 -33.19
C LEU A 313 20.02 -4.85 -34.24
N GLU A 314 19.42 -5.55 -35.19
CA GLU A 314 20.10 -6.34 -36.24
C GLU A 314 21.05 -7.43 -35.68
N ARG A 315 20.90 -7.81 -34.42
CA ARG A 315 21.67 -8.86 -33.74
C ARG A 315 21.04 -10.25 -33.98
N VAL A 316 20.81 -10.59 -35.26
CA VAL A 316 20.10 -11.79 -35.69
C VAL A 316 20.64 -13.09 -35.08
N PRO A 317 21.97 -13.34 -34.99
CA PRO A 317 22.48 -14.58 -34.38
C PRO A 317 22.08 -14.73 -32.90
N GLU A 318 22.04 -13.63 -32.16
CA GLU A 318 21.67 -13.62 -30.74
C GLU A 318 20.15 -13.76 -30.56
N ALA A 319 19.38 -13.13 -31.44
CA ALA A 319 17.92 -13.32 -31.49
C ALA A 319 17.54 -14.78 -31.75
N GLN A 320 18.25 -15.46 -32.67
CA GLN A 320 18.06 -16.89 -32.92
C GLN A 320 18.42 -17.74 -31.71
N ALA A 321 19.54 -17.45 -31.03
CA ALA A 321 19.94 -18.16 -29.84
C ALA A 321 18.95 -17.97 -28.66
N ALA A 322 18.38 -16.76 -28.51
CA ALA A 322 17.33 -16.50 -27.54
C ALA A 322 16.06 -17.30 -27.85
N TYR A 323 15.66 -17.35 -29.12
CA TYR A 323 14.51 -18.16 -29.55
C TYR A 323 14.70 -19.65 -29.28
N ASP A 324 15.90 -20.20 -29.60
CA ASP A 324 16.21 -21.62 -29.36
C ASP A 324 16.20 -21.97 -27.87
N LYS A 325 16.71 -21.06 -27.02
CA LYS A 325 16.62 -21.20 -25.56
C LYS A 325 15.17 -21.15 -25.07
N ALA A 326 14.39 -20.16 -25.52
CA ALA A 326 12.98 -20.04 -25.15
C ALA A 326 12.20 -21.31 -25.51
N ARG A 327 12.43 -21.88 -26.69
CA ARG A 327 11.80 -23.15 -27.11
C ARG A 327 12.11 -24.31 -26.16
N ALA A 328 13.34 -24.38 -25.66
CA ALA A 328 13.73 -25.40 -24.70
C ALA A 328 13.06 -25.17 -23.31
N VAL A 329 12.93 -23.92 -22.88
CA VAL A 329 12.28 -23.57 -21.61
C VAL A 329 10.79 -23.93 -21.64
N PHE A 330 10.11 -23.67 -22.76
CA PHE A 330 8.66 -23.90 -22.90
C PHE A 330 8.36 -25.25 -23.62
N GLU A 331 9.28 -26.21 -23.57
CA GLU A 331 9.05 -27.53 -24.15
C GLU A 331 7.82 -28.21 -23.51
N GLY A 332 6.87 -28.62 -24.35
CA GLY A 332 5.60 -29.21 -23.89
C GLY A 332 4.44 -28.21 -23.71
N GLN A 333 4.67 -26.90 -23.80
CA GLN A 333 3.66 -25.85 -23.67
C GLN A 333 3.27 -25.36 -25.08
N ALA A 334 2.23 -25.93 -25.66
CA ALA A 334 1.88 -25.73 -27.08
C ALA A 334 1.47 -24.28 -27.42
N ALA A 335 0.80 -23.59 -26.51
CA ALA A 335 0.37 -22.20 -26.69
C ALA A 335 1.57 -21.25 -26.72
N GLU A 336 2.49 -21.38 -25.75
CA GLU A 336 3.71 -20.61 -25.60
C GLU A 336 4.65 -20.81 -26.80
N LEU A 337 4.81 -22.07 -27.22
CA LEU A 337 5.61 -22.40 -28.41
C LEU A 337 5.01 -21.79 -29.68
N SER A 338 3.69 -21.76 -29.82
CA SER A 338 3.02 -21.11 -30.95
C SER A 338 3.27 -19.59 -30.96
N PHE A 339 3.19 -18.94 -29.79
CA PHE A 339 3.46 -17.52 -29.62
C PHE A 339 4.93 -17.17 -29.96
N LEU A 340 5.88 -17.93 -29.46
CA LEU A 340 7.32 -17.76 -29.77
C LEU A 340 7.62 -17.98 -31.24
N LYS A 341 6.97 -18.96 -31.87
CA LYS A 341 7.11 -19.22 -33.31
C LYS A 341 6.62 -18.06 -34.15
N GLN A 342 5.49 -17.47 -33.78
CA GLN A 342 4.98 -16.28 -34.47
C GLN A 342 6.00 -15.13 -34.34
N ALA A 343 6.52 -14.87 -33.15
CA ALA A 343 7.53 -13.85 -32.92
C ALA A 343 8.79 -14.06 -33.75
N ALA A 344 9.26 -15.30 -33.86
CA ALA A 344 10.44 -15.65 -34.67
C ALA A 344 10.18 -15.36 -36.17
N VAL A 345 9.01 -15.73 -36.69
CA VAL A 345 8.62 -15.45 -38.10
C VAL A 345 8.57 -13.96 -38.36
N GLU A 346 7.91 -13.18 -37.46
CA GLU A 346 7.81 -11.72 -37.56
C GLU A 346 9.19 -11.03 -37.49
N SER A 347 10.12 -11.63 -36.79
CA SER A 347 11.51 -11.15 -36.60
C SER A 347 12.48 -11.68 -37.69
N GLY A 348 12.00 -12.43 -38.70
CA GLY A 348 12.82 -12.95 -39.77
C GLY A 348 13.76 -14.09 -39.36
N LEU A 349 13.50 -14.75 -38.22
CA LEU A 349 14.30 -15.87 -37.72
C LEU A 349 13.81 -17.21 -38.30
N LYS A 350 14.61 -18.23 -38.13
CA LYS A 350 14.25 -19.61 -38.50
C LYS A 350 13.42 -20.25 -37.38
N PRO A 351 12.11 -20.50 -37.61
CA PRO A 351 11.22 -21.05 -36.57
C PRO A 351 11.44 -22.56 -36.31
#